data_bda91679f77ea0f2e1477c4569581905
#
_entry.id   bda91679f77ea0f2e1477c4569581905
#
_cell.length_a   1.000
_cell.length_b   1.000
_cell.length_c   1.000
_cell.angle_alpha   90.00
_cell.angle_beta   90.00
_cell.angle_gamma   90.00
#
_symmetry.space_group_name_H-M   'P 1'
#
loop_
_entity.id
_entity.type
_entity.pdbx_description
1 polymer ?
#
loop_
_entity_poly.entity_id
_entity_poly.type
_entity_poly.pdbx_seq_one_letter_code
_entity_poly.pdbx_strand_id
1 'polypeptide(L)'
;MVFAQESLKRMFEDHGEKTLAEGAEKKGTIIFTGTLGSLRCNSEFASYGASRASVRQLAQALAREMSAKGVHVAHTIANGRIADADNEDTQSGKHIAAEAVGKTYLWLHEQHPTLWTHELDLRPAQEKF
;
A
#
# COMPACT_ATOMS: atom_id res chain seq x y z
N MET A 1 -0.76 -3.85 -13.08
CA MET A 1 -2.02 -3.32 -13.66
C MET A 1 -3.11 -4.38 -13.76
N VAL A 2 -2.85 -5.53 -14.38
CA VAL A 2 -3.84 -6.63 -14.51
C VAL A 2 -4.44 -7.06 -13.17
N PHE A 3 -3.60 -7.23 -12.15
CA PHE A 3 -4.07 -7.60 -10.82
C PHE A 3 -5.07 -6.58 -10.25
N ALA A 4 -4.78 -5.29 -10.38
CA ALA A 4 -5.68 -4.23 -9.90
C ALA A 4 -7.00 -4.24 -10.68
N GLN A 5 -6.94 -4.40 -12.00
CA GLN A 5 -8.14 -4.46 -12.85
C GLN A 5 -9.05 -5.63 -12.48
N GLU A 6 -8.49 -6.83 -12.31
CA GLU A 6 -9.26 -8.01 -11.92
C GLU A 6 -9.81 -7.89 -10.49
N SER A 7 -9.04 -7.32 -9.58
CA SER A 7 -9.50 -7.06 -8.21
C SER A 7 -10.68 -6.08 -8.18
N LEU A 8 -10.59 -4.99 -8.93
CA LEU A 8 -11.67 -4.01 -9.04
C LEU A 8 -12.92 -4.63 -9.66
N LYS A 9 -12.76 -5.37 -10.74
CA LYS A 9 -13.85 -6.09 -11.37
C LYS A 9 -14.58 -6.98 -10.37
N ARG A 10 -13.85 -7.77 -9.60
CA ARG A 10 -14.40 -8.65 -8.59
C ARG A 10 -15.13 -7.88 -7.48
N MET A 11 -14.54 -6.79 -7.01
CA MET A 11 -15.17 -5.95 -5.98
C MET A 11 -16.50 -5.36 -6.47
N PHE A 12 -16.57 -4.90 -7.70
CA PHE A 12 -17.82 -4.36 -8.26
C PHE A 12 -18.84 -5.46 -8.58
N GLU A 13 -18.42 -6.64 -8.98
CA GLU A 13 -19.31 -7.80 -9.14
C GLU A 13 -19.94 -8.22 -7.81
N ASP A 14 -19.14 -8.26 -6.73
CA ASP A 14 -19.59 -8.72 -5.42
C ASP A 14 -20.41 -7.66 -4.65
N HIS A 15 -20.12 -6.36 -4.84
CA HIS A 15 -20.69 -5.28 -4.03
C HIS A 15 -21.47 -4.24 -4.82
N GLY A 16 -21.58 -4.38 -6.13
CA GLY A 16 -22.27 -3.43 -7.01
C GLY A 16 -21.44 -2.19 -7.32
N GLU A 17 -22.02 -1.29 -8.10
CA GLU A 17 -21.34 -0.11 -8.64
C GLU A 17 -21.77 1.22 -8.00
N LYS A 18 -22.65 1.20 -7.00
CA LYS A 18 -23.05 2.42 -6.29
C LYS A 18 -21.86 3.07 -5.62
N THR A 19 -21.83 4.38 -5.61
CA THR A 19 -20.82 5.17 -4.93
C THR A 19 -21.13 5.30 -3.43
N LEU A 20 -20.14 5.76 -2.66
CA LEU A 20 -20.35 6.07 -1.24
C LEU A 20 -21.42 7.15 -1.04
N ALA A 21 -21.47 8.14 -1.92
CA ALA A 21 -22.50 9.19 -1.90
C ALA A 21 -23.92 8.63 -2.13
N GLU A 22 -24.03 7.52 -2.84
CA GLU A 22 -25.29 6.81 -3.08
C GLU A 22 -25.64 5.81 -1.97
N GLY A 23 -24.89 5.80 -0.88
CA GLY A 23 -25.12 4.95 0.27
C GLY A 23 -24.44 3.58 0.23
N ALA A 24 -23.54 3.33 -0.72
CA ALA A 24 -22.78 2.09 -0.72
C ALA A 24 -21.77 2.05 0.43
N GLU A 25 -21.51 0.84 0.91
CA GLU A 25 -20.44 0.60 1.87
C GLU A 25 -19.10 0.43 1.15
N LYS A 26 -18.01 0.42 1.93
CA LYS A 26 -16.68 0.10 1.44
C LYS A 26 -16.68 -1.29 0.76
N LYS A 27 -16.10 -1.37 -0.43
CA LYS A 27 -16.06 -2.59 -1.24
C LYS A 27 -14.81 -3.42 -1.06
N GLY A 28 -13.71 -2.78 -0.70
CA GLY A 28 -12.45 -3.47 -0.51
C GLY A 28 -11.26 -2.52 -0.42
N THR A 29 -10.08 -3.13 -0.32
CA THR A 29 -8.81 -2.41 -0.22
C THR A 29 -7.79 -3.01 -1.18
N ILE A 30 -7.06 -2.16 -1.88
CA ILE A 30 -5.90 -2.54 -2.68
C ILE A 30 -4.69 -1.85 -2.09
N ILE A 31 -3.66 -2.63 -1.75
CA ILE A 31 -2.41 -2.10 -1.21
C ILE A 31 -1.28 -2.42 -2.19
N PHE A 32 -0.65 -1.37 -2.71
CA PHE A 32 0.56 -1.49 -3.50
C PHE A 32 1.77 -1.40 -2.57
N THR A 33 2.55 -2.45 -2.49
CA THR A 33 3.79 -2.45 -1.71
C THR A 33 4.93 -1.94 -2.58
N GLY A 34 5.47 -0.79 -2.21
CA GLY A 34 6.62 -0.18 -2.85
C GLY A 34 7.85 -0.21 -1.96
N THR A 35 8.89 0.47 -2.43
CA THR A 35 10.16 0.61 -1.74
C THR A 35 10.64 2.06 -1.81
N LEU A 36 11.77 2.36 -1.18
CA LEU A 36 12.40 3.68 -1.25
C LEU A 36 12.66 4.12 -2.70
N GLY A 37 12.86 3.18 -3.64
CA GLY A 37 12.99 3.45 -5.06
C GLY A 37 11.81 4.18 -5.68
N SER A 38 10.65 4.19 -5.04
CA SER A 38 9.49 4.98 -5.49
C SER A 38 9.65 6.48 -5.25
N LEU A 39 10.55 6.88 -4.36
CA LEU A 39 10.81 8.28 -3.99
C LEU A 39 12.13 8.81 -4.53
N ARG A 40 13.15 7.98 -4.56
CA ARG A 40 14.50 8.36 -5.02
C ARG A 40 15.23 7.15 -5.58
N CYS A 41 16.21 7.41 -6.40
CA CYS A 41 17.00 6.37 -7.06
C CYS A 41 18.49 6.68 -6.93
N ASN A 42 19.26 5.67 -6.58
CA ASN A 42 20.71 5.76 -6.57
C ASN A 42 21.27 5.43 -7.97
N SER A 43 22.56 5.73 -8.20
CA SER A 43 23.25 5.29 -9.41
C SER A 43 23.11 3.77 -9.60
N GLU A 44 23.06 3.32 -10.83
CA GLU A 44 22.91 1.90 -11.22
C GLU A 44 21.53 1.28 -10.97
N PHE A 45 20.57 2.04 -10.41
CA PHE A 45 19.20 1.55 -10.12
C PHE A 45 18.12 2.21 -10.97
N ALA A 46 18.46 2.74 -12.15
CA ALA A 46 17.53 3.54 -12.96
C ALA A 46 16.22 2.77 -13.32
N SER A 47 16.34 1.56 -13.85
CA SER A 47 15.16 0.73 -14.19
C SER A 47 14.32 0.41 -12.98
N TYR A 48 14.96 0.05 -11.87
CA TYR A 48 14.28 -0.27 -10.63
C TYR A 48 13.53 0.96 -10.09
N GLY A 49 14.21 2.11 -10.01
CA GLY A 49 13.59 3.35 -9.54
C GLY A 49 12.44 3.81 -10.42
N ALA A 50 12.59 3.76 -11.75
CA ALA A 50 11.54 4.10 -12.68
C ALA A 50 10.31 3.20 -12.51
N SER A 51 10.53 1.89 -12.36
CA SER A 51 9.47 0.91 -12.12
C SER A 51 8.72 1.21 -10.81
N ARG A 52 9.44 1.48 -9.73
CA ARG A 52 8.83 1.77 -8.43
C ARG A 52 8.10 3.11 -8.39
N ALA A 53 8.64 4.13 -9.06
CA ALA A 53 7.98 5.41 -9.21
C ALA A 53 6.67 5.28 -10.01
N SER A 54 6.65 4.44 -11.05
CA SER A 54 5.43 4.21 -11.83
C SER A 54 4.34 3.53 -11.01
N VAL A 55 4.68 2.59 -10.13
CA VAL A 55 3.72 1.96 -9.21
C VAL A 55 3.11 2.99 -8.26
N ARG A 56 3.92 3.92 -7.74
CA ARG A 56 3.44 5.01 -6.89
C ARG A 56 2.43 5.90 -7.61
N GLN A 57 2.72 6.28 -8.86
CA GLN A 57 1.81 7.08 -9.68
C GLN A 57 0.53 6.32 -10.01
N LEU A 58 0.63 5.04 -10.31
CA LEU A 58 -0.53 4.18 -10.54
C LEU A 58 -1.44 4.13 -9.32
N ALA A 59 -0.88 3.92 -8.13
CA ALA A 59 -1.63 3.90 -6.88
C ALA A 59 -2.37 5.22 -6.63
N GLN A 60 -1.73 6.36 -6.93
CA GLN A 60 -2.35 7.68 -6.81
C GLN A 60 -3.53 7.84 -7.77
N ALA A 61 -3.35 7.47 -9.03
CA ALA A 61 -4.41 7.58 -10.03
C ALA A 61 -5.62 6.71 -9.65
N LEU A 62 -5.38 5.45 -9.27
CA LEU A 62 -6.44 4.56 -8.85
C LEU A 62 -7.14 5.02 -7.57
N ALA A 63 -6.40 5.58 -6.61
CA ALA A 63 -7.01 6.14 -5.41
C ALA A 63 -7.98 7.27 -5.74
N ARG A 64 -7.59 8.18 -6.63
CA ARG A 64 -8.45 9.29 -7.06
C ARG A 64 -9.69 8.82 -7.81
N GLU A 65 -9.56 7.80 -8.63
CA GLU A 65 -10.67 7.27 -9.42
C GLU A 65 -11.63 6.42 -8.60
N MET A 66 -11.13 5.67 -7.62
CA MET A 66 -11.86 4.60 -6.97
C MET A 66 -12.34 4.93 -5.55
N SER A 67 -11.78 5.96 -4.89
CA SER A 67 -12.14 6.27 -3.50
C SER A 67 -13.63 6.56 -3.34
N ALA A 68 -14.21 7.41 -4.17
CA ALA A 68 -15.63 7.72 -4.11
C ALA A 68 -16.53 6.52 -4.42
N LYS A 69 -16.00 5.53 -5.11
CA LYS A 69 -16.68 4.27 -5.43
C LYS A 69 -16.59 3.23 -4.31
N GLY A 70 -15.90 3.56 -3.22
CA GLY A 70 -15.81 2.69 -2.06
C GLY A 70 -14.61 1.73 -2.05
N VAL A 71 -13.62 1.95 -2.88
CA VAL A 71 -12.39 1.15 -2.88
C VAL A 71 -11.25 1.96 -2.29
N HIS A 72 -10.66 1.46 -1.19
CA HIS A 72 -9.51 2.05 -0.55
C HIS A 72 -8.24 1.61 -1.26
N VAL A 73 -7.52 2.53 -1.86
CA VAL A 73 -6.24 2.27 -2.53
C VAL A 73 -5.12 2.93 -1.76
N ALA A 74 -4.20 2.12 -1.24
CA ALA A 74 -3.06 2.57 -0.47
C ALA A 74 -1.74 2.14 -1.12
N HIS A 75 -0.70 2.93 -0.87
CA HIS A 75 0.67 2.65 -1.26
C HIS A 75 1.55 2.65 -0.01
N THR A 76 2.29 1.57 0.20
CA THR A 76 3.25 1.48 1.29
C THR A 76 4.66 1.52 0.73
N ILE A 77 5.56 2.19 1.44
CA ILE A 77 6.97 2.27 1.09
C ILE A 77 7.73 1.48 2.13
N ALA A 78 8.15 0.25 1.77
CA ALA A 78 8.96 -0.59 2.65
C ALA A 78 10.42 -0.13 2.55
N ASN A 79 10.83 0.68 3.50
CA ASN A 79 12.16 1.28 3.56
C ASN A 79 13.03 0.56 4.59
N GLY A 80 13.47 -0.63 4.23
CA GLY A 80 14.27 -1.50 5.07
C GLY A 80 14.00 -2.97 4.76
N ARG A 81 14.82 -3.84 5.32
CA ARG A 81 14.67 -5.29 5.15
C ARG A 81 13.50 -5.81 5.98
N ILE A 82 12.60 -6.52 5.35
CA ILE A 82 11.52 -7.24 6.02
C ILE A 82 12.02 -8.65 6.36
N ALA A 83 11.92 -9.03 7.63
CA ALA A 83 12.35 -10.34 8.11
C ALA A 83 11.19 -11.06 8.81
N ASP A 84 10.98 -12.30 8.41
CA ASP A 84 10.02 -13.20 9.06
C ASP A 84 10.73 -13.97 10.18
N ALA A 85 11.20 -13.24 11.16
CA ALA A 85 11.92 -13.80 12.31
C ALA A 85 11.71 -12.92 13.54
N ASP A 86 11.52 -13.54 14.67
CA ASP A 86 11.54 -12.88 15.97
C ASP A 86 12.92 -13.09 16.59
N ASN A 87 13.81 -12.16 16.33
CA ASN A 87 15.19 -12.21 16.78
C ASN A 87 15.68 -10.81 17.20
N GLU A 88 16.94 -10.71 17.59
CA GLU A 88 17.55 -9.46 18.06
C GLU A 88 17.43 -8.33 17.01
N ASP A 89 17.61 -8.63 15.74
CA ASP A 89 17.56 -7.63 14.66
C ASP A 89 16.15 -7.05 14.47
N THR A 90 15.10 -7.85 14.61
CA THR A 90 13.72 -7.35 14.56
C THR A 90 13.32 -6.66 15.85
N GLN A 91 13.70 -7.21 17.00
CA GLN A 91 13.38 -6.63 18.31
C GLN A 91 14.07 -5.29 18.55
N SER A 92 15.28 -5.12 18.06
CA SER A 92 16.03 -3.85 18.18
C SER A 92 15.65 -2.79 17.16
N GLY A 93 14.83 -3.13 16.17
CA GLY A 93 14.46 -2.19 15.10
C GLY A 93 15.52 -2.02 14.02
N LYS A 94 16.38 -3.01 13.82
CA LYS A 94 17.34 -3.05 12.70
C LYS A 94 16.64 -3.52 11.41
N HIS A 95 15.74 -4.48 11.51
CA HIS A 95 14.91 -4.98 10.42
C HIS A 95 13.43 -4.76 10.72
N ILE A 96 12.62 -4.71 9.67
CA ILE A 96 11.16 -4.67 9.80
C ILE A 96 10.66 -6.09 10.10
N ALA A 97 9.84 -6.25 11.13
CA ALA A 97 9.18 -7.52 11.39
C ALA A 97 8.02 -7.72 10.41
N ALA A 98 7.97 -8.89 9.75
CA ALA A 98 6.89 -9.20 8.80
C ALA A 98 5.51 -9.14 9.48
N GLU A 99 5.41 -9.57 10.74
CA GLU A 99 4.17 -9.47 11.52
C GLU A 99 3.69 -8.01 11.68
N ALA A 100 4.62 -7.07 11.88
CA ALA A 100 4.27 -5.65 11.99
C ALA A 100 3.72 -5.10 10.68
N VAL A 101 4.26 -5.54 9.54
CA VAL A 101 3.72 -5.20 8.21
C VAL A 101 2.30 -5.75 8.07
N GLY A 102 2.06 -7.00 8.43
CA GLY A 102 0.74 -7.62 8.37
C GLY A 102 -0.30 -6.88 9.22
N LYS A 103 0.06 -6.51 10.44
CA LYS A 103 -0.81 -5.72 11.34
C LYS A 103 -1.12 -4.34 10.74
N THR A 104 -0.15 -3.70 10.13
CA THR A 104 -0.34 -2.39 9.47
C THR A 104 -1.28 -2.52 8.28
N TYR A 105 -1.14 -3.57 7.48
CA TYR A 105 -2.03 -3.81 6.33
C TYR A 105 -3.45 -4.10 6.76
N LEU A 106 -3.64 -4.88 7.83
CA LEU A 106 -4.96 -5.10 8.40
C LEU A 106 -5.58 -3.81 8.90
N TRP A 107 -4.81 -2.98 9.58
CA TRP A 107 -5.25 -1.65 10.03
C TRP A 107 -5.69 -0.76 8.86
N LEU A 108 -4.92 -0.73 7.76
CA LEU A 108 -5.32 0.00 6.54
C LEU A 108 -6.66 -0.52 5.99
N HIS A 109 -6.81 -1.84 5.94
CA HIS A 109 -8.03 -2.47 5.44
C HIS A 109 -9.25 -2.14 6.33
N GLU A 110 -9.06 -2.06 7.63
CA GLU A 110 -10.16 -1.80 8.58
C GLU A 110 -10.56 -0.32 8.68
N GLN A 111 -9.83 0.59 8.04
CA GLN A 111 -10.17 2.01 8.09
C GLN A 111 -11.53 2.31 7.49
N HIS A 112 -12.31 3.12 8.22
CA HIS A 112 -13.61 3.60 7.75
C HIS A 112 -13.42 4.68 6.66
N PRO A 113 -14.34 4.79 5.69
CA PRO A 113 -14.24 5.81 4.63
C PRO A 113 -14.10 7.26 5.09
N THR A 114 -14.39 7.56 6.33
CA THR A 114 -14.18 8.90 6.90
C THR A 114 -12.71 9.24 7.11
N LEU A 115 -11.83 8.26 7.10
CA LEU A 115 -10.39 8.47 7.19
C LEU A 115 -9.65 7.31 6.53
N TRP A 116 -9.18 7.53 5.32
CA TRP A 116 -8.35 6.57 4.60
C TRP A 116 -6.92 7.10 4.45
N THR A 117 -5.96 6.26 4.83
CA THR A 117 -4.54 6.54 4.61
C THR A 117 -4.17 6.09 3.21
N HIS A 118 -3.61 7.00 2.40
CA HIS A 118 -3.19 6.66 1.04
C HIS A 118 -1.75 6.16 0.98
N GLU A 119 -0.82 6.79 1.67
CA GLU A 119 0.59 6.44 1.58
C GLU A 119 1.23 6.37 2.96
N LEU A 120 2.02 5.32 3.20
CA LEU A 120 2.78 5.12 4.42
C LEU A 120 4.24 4.79 4.11
N ASP A 121 5.14 5.46 4.79
CA ASP A 121 6.57 5.14 4.82
C ASP A 121 6.83 4.22 6.03
N LEU A 122 7.16 2.97 5.75
CA LEU A 122 7.39 1.93 6.75
C LEU A 122 8.88 1.63 6.85
N ARG A 123 9.46 1.86 8.02
CA ARG A 123 10.89 1.65 8.21
C ARG A 123 11.19 1.12 9.62
N PRO A 124 12.24 0.32 9.77
CA PRO A 124 12.70 -0.04 11.10
C PRO A 124 13.35 1.17 11.78
N ALA A 125 13.33 1.21 13.09
CA ALA A 125 13.79 2.38 13.87
C ALA A 125 15.23 2.79 13.58
N GLN A 126 16.09 1.83 13.24
CA GLN A 126 17.51 2.07 12.98
C GLN A 126 17.84 2.36 11.51
N GLU A 127 16.84 2.42 10.64
CA GLU A 127 17.07 2.76 9.22
C GLU A 127 17.57 4.19 9.08
N LYS A 128 18.61 4.36 8.28
CA LYS A 128 19.15 5.69 7.98
C LYS A 128 18.43 6.33 6.81
N PHE A 129 18.12 7.57 6.95
CA PHE A 129 17.48 8.37 5.91
C PHE A 129 18.49 8.86 4.86
#